data_4d3fee106e910f08d6e6cd1a2eace33b
#
_entry.id   4d3fee106e910f08d6e6cd1a2eace33b
#
_cell.length_a   1.000
_cell.length_b   1.000
_cell.length_c   1.000
_cell.angle_alpha   90.00
_cell.angle_beta   90.00
_cell.angle_gamma   90.00
#
_symmetry.space_group_name_H-M   'P 1'
#
loop_
_entity.id
_entity.type
_entity.pdbx_description
1 polymer ?
#
loop_
_entity_poly.entity_id
_entity_poly.type
_entity_poly.pdbx_seq_one_letter_code
_entity_poly.pdbx_strand_id
1 'polypeptide(L)'
;VLIIPSNDVESPFGKEDNACALENIFIAAWSFGIGSVWINQLQGICDRPAIREILDSFGIPKNHVVYGMAALGYPAQEPKRNVEKIGEVAIVE
;
A
#
# COMPACT_ATOMS: atom_id res chain seq x y z
N VAL A 1 -8.84 0.11 -9.49
CA VAL A 1 -7.42 0.45 -9.76
C VAL A 1 -6.55 -0.11 -8.65
N LEU A 2 -5.42 -0.69 -9.02
CA LEU A 2 -4.43 -1.19 -8.09
C LEU A 2 -3.15 -0.39 -8.29
N ILE A 3 -2.64 0.19 -7.21
CA ILE A 3 -1.35 0.89 -7.21
C ILE A 3 -0.33 -0.01 -6.53
N ILE A 4 0.76 -0.28 -7.23
CA ILE A 4 1.80 -1.22 -6.77
C ILE A 4 3.11 -0.44 -6.60
N PRO A 5 3.38 0.12 -5.41
CA PRO A 5 4.70 0.69 -5.15
C PRO A 5 5.74 -0.43 -5.06
N SER A 6 6.93 -0.16 -5.52
CA SER A 6 8.03 -1.11 -5.39
C SER A 6 9.28 -0.41 -4.90
N ASN A 7 10.13 -1.16 -4.22
CA ASN A 7 11.36 -0.65 -3.64
C ASN A 7 12.51 -1.60 -3.95
N ASP A 8 13.70 -1.03 -4.14
CA ASP A 8 14.91 -1.82 -4.26
C ASP A 8 15.07 -2.70 -3.01
N VAL A 9 15.32 -3.98 -3.22
CA VAL A 9 15.46 -4.95 -2.13
C VAL A 9 16.62 -4.58 -1.19
N GLU A 10 17.61 -3.86 -1.68
CA GLU A 10 18.77 -3.42 -0.89
C GLU A 10 18.49 -2.13 -0.09
N SER A 11 17.37 -1.46 -0.33
CA SER A 11 17.05 -0.23 0.41
C SER A 11 16.80 -0.54 1.89
N PRO A 12 17.51 0.14 2.81
CA PRO A 12 17.32 -0.11 4.24
C PRO A 12 15.98 0.39 4.78
N PHE A 13 15.29 1.26 4.04
CA PHE A 13 14.02 1.86 4.46
C PHE A 13 12.87 1.53 3.51
N GLY A 14 12.98 0.44 2.75
CA GLY A 14 11.98 0.09 1.75
C GLY A 14 10.58 -0.08 2.30
N LYS A 15 10.42 -0.73 3.44
CA LYS A 15 9.10 -0.92 4.07
C LYS A 15 8.51 0.41 4.55
N GLU A 16 9.33 1.22 5.18
CA GLU A 16 8.93 2.52 5.70
C GLU A 16 8.53 3.46 4.55
N ASP A 17 9.32 3.49 3.48
CA ASP A 17 9.03 4.30 2.30
C ASP A 17 7.71 3.85 1.66
N ASN A 18 7.50 2.54 1.56
CA ASN A 18 6.25 1.98 1.04
C ASN A 18 5.06 2.42 1.89
N ALA A 19 5.18 2.29 3.21
CA ALA A 19 4.09 2.65 4.13
C ALA A 19 3.75 4.14 4.04
N CYS A 20 4.76 5.00 3.98
CA CYS A 20 4.55 6.45 3.85
C CYS A 20 3.88 6.80 2.53
N ALA A 21 4.29 6.17 1.43
CA ALA A 21 3.68 6.39 0.13
C ALA A 21 2.21 5.96 0.13
N LEU A 22 1.91 4.80 0.70
CA LEU A 22 0.54 4.29 0.77
C LEU A 22 -0.36 5.17 1.63
N GLU A 23 0.13 5.65 2.76
CA GLU A 23 -0.67 6.55 3.61
C GLU A 23 -1.06 7.81 2.85
N ASN A 24 -0.13 8.41 2.12
CA ASN A 24 -0.42 9.56 1.28
C ASN A 24 -1.46 9.23 0.20
N ILE A 25 -1.37 8.05 -0.40
CA ILE A 25 -2.33 7.59 -1.40
C ILE A 25 -3.73 7.45 -0.77
N PHE A 26 -3.83 6.86 0.41
CA PHE A 26 -5.12 6.67 1.09
C PHE A 26 -5.78 7.99 1.45
N ILE A 27 -5.02 8.93 1.98
CA ILE A 27 -5.54 10.27 2.33
C ILE A 27 -5.97 11.01 1.06
N ALA A 28 -5.14 11.00 0.03
CA ALA A 28 -5.47 11.65 -1.24
C ALA A 28 -6.71 11.03 -1.89
N ALA A 29 -6.82 9.70 -1.90
CA ALA A 29 -7.98 9.01 -2.45
C ALA A 29 -9.26 9.44 -1.75
N TRP A 30 -9.26 9.46 -0.43
CA TRP A 30 -10.44 9.87 0.34
C TRP A 30 -10.82 11.33 0.08
N SER A 31 -9.85 12.21 -0.15
CA SER A 31 -10.14 13.60 -0.50
C SER A 31 -10.90 13.74 -1.82
N PHE A 32 -10.81 12.73 -2.70
CA PHE A 32 -11.57 12.66 -3.95
C PHE A 32 -12.83 11.78 -3.83
N GLY A 33 -13.18 11.33 -2.63
CA GLY A 33 -14.31 10.43 -2.43
C GLY A 33 -14.05 9.01 -2.89
N ILE A 34 -12.79 8.60 -3.00
CA ILE A 34 -12.39 7.26 -3.45
C ILE A 34 -12.03 6.41 -2.22
N GLY A 35 -12.61 5.22 -2.13
CA GLY A 35 -12.26 4.25 -1.12
C GLY A 35 -10.96 3.54 -1.44
N SER A 36 -10.26 3.10 -0.41
CA SER A 36 -8.97 2.41 -0.58
C SER A 36 -8.80 1.35 0.49
N VAL A 37 -7.94 0.37 0.17
CA VAL A 37 -7.59 -0.69 1.12
C VAL A 37 -6.14 -1.12 0.87
N TRP A 38 -5.45 -1.45 1.96
CA TRP A 38 -4.11 -2.01 1.93
C TRP A 38 -4.18 -3.48 1.54
N ILE A 39 -3.42 -3.87 0.51
CA ILE A 39 -3.30 -5.25 0.05
C ILE A 39 -1.88 -5.71 0.33
N ASN A 40 -1.74 -6.79 1.10
CA ASN A 40 -0.43 -7.26 1.57
C ASN A 40 -0.01 -8.62 1.01
N GLN A 41 -0.71 -9.14 0.01
CA GLN A 41 -0.53 -10.51 -0.46
C GLN A 41 0.81 -10.80 -1.11
N LEU A 42 1.50 -9.79 -1.64
CA LEU A 42 2.79 -10.00 -2.31
C LEU A 42 4.00 -9.94 -1.39
N GLN A 43 3.82 -9.56 -0.14
CA GLN A 43 4.94 -9.44 0.79
C GLN A 43 5.60 -10.80 1.00
N GLY A 44 6.90 -10.87 0.72
CA GLY A 44 7.70 -12.07 0.93
C GLY A 44 7.60 -13.13 -0.16
N ILE A 45 6.80 -12.92 -1.21
CA ILE A 45 6.63 -13.92 -2.28
C ILE A 45 6.95 -13.39 -3.68
N CYS A 46 7.56 -12.21 -3.79
CA CYS A 46 7.81 -11.58 -5.08
C CYS A 46 8.72 -12.42 -5.98
N ASP A 47 9.60 -13.24 -5.43
CA ASP A 47 10.54 -14.05 -6.19
C ASP A 47 10.01 -15.40 -6.62
N ARG A 48 8.77 -15.73 -6.28
CA ARG A 48 8.13 -16.92 -6.85
C ARG A 48 7.99 -16.73 -8.35
N PRO A 49 8.38 -17.73 -9.18
CA PRO A 49 8.44 -17.54 -10.64
C PRO A 49 7.18 -16.98 -11.27
N ALA A 50 6.01 -17.49 -10.89
CA ALA A 50 4.74 -17.02 -11.43
C ALA A 50 4.45 -15.56 -11.05
N ILE A 51 4.80 -15.16 -9.84
CA ILE A 51 4.60 -13.78 -9.36
C ILE A 51 5.60 -12.85 -10.05
N ARG A 52 6.87 -13.25 -10.10
CA ARG A 52 7.91 -12.42 -10.73
C ARG A 52 7.61 -12.18 -12.21
N GLU A 53 7.10 -13.17 -12.90
CA GLU A 53 6.70 -13.01 -14.30
C GLU A 53 5.65 -11.92 -14.47
N ILE A 54 4.64 -11.89 -13.59
CA ILE A 54 3.60 -10.85 -13.62
C ILE A 54 4.20 -9.48 -13.31
N LEU A 55 5.05 -9.38 -12.29
CA LEU A 55 5.68 -8.12 -11.91
C LEU A 55 6.58 -7.59 -13.03
N ASP A 56 7.32 -8.49 -13.70
CA ASP A 56 8.14 -8.11 -14.85
C ASP A 56 7.25 -7.56 -15.98
N SER A 57 6.08 -8.16 -16.22
CA SER A 57 5.16 -7.69 -17.25
C SER A 57 4.63 -6.29 -16.98
N PHE A 58 4.60 -5.86 -15.72
CA PHE A 58 4.20 -4.52 -15.32
C PHE A 58 5.36 -3.52 -15.35
N GLY A 59 6.57 -3.96 -15.68
CA GLY A 59 7.75 -3.10 -15.72
C GLY A 59 8.41 -2.88 -14.37
N ILE A 60 8.07 -3.67 -13.36
CA ILE A 60 8.72 -3.58 -12.05
C ILE A 60 10.10 -4.21 -12.14
N PRO A 61 11.17 -3.49 -11.76
CA PRO A 61 12.54 -4.01 -11.86
C PRO A 61 12.74 -5.31 -11.07
N LYS A 62 13.60 -6.17 -11.57
CA LYS A 62 13.86 -7.48 -10.94
C LYS A 62 14.47 -7.39 -9.55
N ASN A 63 15.18 -6.30 -9.27
CA ASN A 63 15.77 -6.04 -7.96
C ASN A 63 14.81 -5.32 -7.01
N HIS A 64 13.56 -5.11 -7.43
CA HIS A 64 12.53 -4.51 -6.59
C HIS A 64 11.63 -5.58 -5.97
N VAL A 65 11.14 -5.27 -4.79
CA VAL A 65 10.11 -6.05 -4.10
C VAL A 65 8.89 -5.17 -3.82
N VAL A 66 7.76 -5.82 -3.61
CA VAL A 66 6.51 -5.15 -3.26
C VAL A 66 6.17 -5.53 -1.82
N TYR A 67 5.95 -4.52 -0.99
CA TYR A 67 5.48 -4.75 0.39
C TYR A 67 3.96 -4.64 0.44
N GLY A 68 3.43 -3.46 0.48
CA GLY A 68 2.00 -3.24 0.43
C GLY A 68 1.58 -2.63 -0.89
N MET A 69 0.30 -2.77 -1.21
CA MET A 69 -0.32 -2.19 -2.40
C MET A 69 -1.59 -1.48 -1.99
N ALA A 70 -2.10 -0.61 -2.85
CA ALA A 70 -3.38 0.07 -2.62
C ALA A 70 -4.39 -0.34 -3.69
N ALA A 71 -5.52 -0.89 -3.27
CA ALA A 71 -6.67 -1.07 -4.15
C ALA A 71 -7.60 0.12 -3.96
N LEU A 72 -8.01 0.75 -5.04
CA LEU A 72 -8.81 1.97 -5.04
C LEU A 72 -10.09 1.76 -5.83
N GLY A 73 -11.18 2.34 -5.34
CA GLY A 73 -12.46 2.29 -6.04
C GLY A 73 -13.48 3.24 -5.44
N TYR A 74 -14.51 3.56 -6.20
CA TYR A 74 -15.60 4.37 -5.67
C TYR A 74 -16.42 3.54 -4.70
N PRO A 75 -16.79 4.10 -3.52
CA PRO A 75 -17.61 3.39 -2.55
C PRO A 75 -18.98 3.05 -3.12
N ALA A 76 -19.44 1.81 -2.91
CA ALA A 76 -20.78 1.40 -3.28
C ALA A 76 -21.83 1.90 -2.29
N GLN A 77 -21.39 2.24 -1.07
CA GLN A 77 -22.27 2.74 -0.01
C GLN A 77 -21.45 3.55 0.98
N GLU A 78 -22.12 4.39 1.75
CA GLU A 78 -21.49 5.15 2.82
C GLU A 78 -20.97 4.21 3.92
N PRO A 79 -19.84 4.54 4.56
CA PRO A 79 -19.38 3.80 5.73
C PRO A 79 -20.46 3.81 6.83
N LYS A 80 -20.79 2.62 7.34
CA LYS A 80 -21.91 2.47 8.27
C LYS A 80 -21.54 2.68 9.73
N ARG A 81 -20.27 2.74 10.05
CA ARG A 81 -19.81 2.94 11.43
C ARG A 81 -18.45 3.61 11.46
N ASN A 82 -18.24 4.34 12.53
CA ASN A 82 -16.92 4.86 12.85
C ASN A 82 -16.15 3.81 13.64
N VAL A 83 -14.86 3.65 13.32
CA VAL A 83 -13.96 2.81 14.10
C VAL A 83 -13.51 3.62 15.31
N GLU A 84 -13.71 3.06 16.51
CA GLU A 84 -13.18 3.67 17.71
C GLU A 84 -11.66 3.63 17.68
N LYS A 85 -11.05 4.79 17.88
CA LYS A 85 -9.60 4.89 17.95
C LYS A 85 -9.17 4.64 19.39
N ILE A 86 -8.39 3.59 19.57
CA ILE A 86 -7.81 3.25 20.87
C ILE A 86 -6.33 3.59 20.86
N GLY A 87 -5.80 3.92 21.99
CA GLY A 87 -4.41 4.31 22.16
C GLY A 87 -4.31 5.63 22.88
N GLU A 88 -3.14 5.93 23.33
CA GLU A 88 -2.87 7.13 24.07
C GLU A 88 -2.02 8.09 23.25
N VAL A 89 -2.35 9.36 23.33
CA VAL A 89 -1.56 10.42 22.69
C VAL A 89 -1.15 11.41 23.78
N ALA A 90 0.14 11.68 23.86
CA ALA A 90 0.67 12.70 24.74
C ALA A 90 1.33 13.78 23.90
N ILE A 91 1.04 15.04 24.23
CA ILE A 91 1.66 16.19 23.58
C ILE A 91 2.72 16.73 24.53
N VAL A 92 3.96 16.77 24.05
CA VAL A 92 5.09 17.32 24.82
C VAL A 92 5.41 18.69 24.26
N GLU A 93 5.31 19.69 25.13
CA GLU A 93 5.58 21.08 24.77
C GLU A 93 6.95 21.55 25.26
#